data_7d7fc4e452516ee00c82b321298fc27c
#
_entry.id   7d7fc4e452516ee00c82b321298fc27c
#
_cell.length_a   1.000
_cell.length_b   1.000
_cell.length_c   1.000
_cell.angle_alpha   90.00
_cell.angle_beta   90.00
_cell.angle_gamma   90.00
#
_symmetry.space_group_name_H-M   'P 1'
#
loop_
_entity.id
_entity.type
_entity.pdbx_description
1 polymer ?
#
loop_
_entity_poly.entity_id
_entity_poly.type
_entity_poly.pdbx_seq_one_letter_code
_entity_poly.pdbx_strand_id
1 'polypeptide(L)'
;MSKQELGNKLNGRDFINIGIYAAIYFVIVMALAMTGLIPIFLILLSSMVGIIGGIPFMLFLTKVKKPGMILIMSLIMGIMMFVTGMTWVPIPFSIVTGAIAELVYWNGRYKSMRSAILTTGIFPLWSCGNYLPLFLQKADYFAGRSNYGQEYIDTVVKLTPNWMYFVLLIATVICGIIGGFIGKALLKKHFERAGIA
;
A
#
# COMPACT_ATOMS: atom_id res chain seq x y z
N MET A 1 -31.71 18.21 -1.12
CA MET A 1 -30.29 17.90 -0.92
C MET A 1 -29.58 19.12 -0.34
N SER A 2 -29.12 19.04 0.90
CA SER A 2 -28.45 20.15 1.57
C SER A 2 -27.09 20.47 0.93
N LYS A 3 -26.60 21.72 1.05
CA LYS A 3 -25.25 22.11 0.60
C LYS A 3 -24.13 21.23 1.21
N GLN A 4 -24.39 20.58 2.34
CA GLN A 4 -23.47 19.68 3.02
C GLN A 4 -23.33 18.33 2.33
N GLU A 5 -24.37 17.82 1.68
CA GLU A 5 -24.34 16.54 0.93
C GLU A 5 -23.59 16.67 -0.40
N LEU A 6 -23.63 17.85 -1.04
CA LEU A 6 -22.85 18.14 -2.25
C LEU A 6 -21.34 18.23 -1.96
N GLY A 7 -20.93 18.59 -0.73
CA GLY A 7 -19.54 18.66 -0.31
C GLY A 7 -18.86 17.28 -0.08
N ASN A 8 -19.65 16.24 0.11
CA ASN A 8 -19.14 14.89 0.43
C ASN A 8 -18.98 13.97 -0.80
N LYS A 9 -19.53 14.36 -1.96
CA LYS A 9 -19.41 13.58 -3.20
C LYS A 9 -18.05 13.82 -3.87
N LEU A 10 -17.43 12.73 -4.34
CA LEU A 10 -16.22 12.80 -5.15
C LEU A 10 -16.53 13.52 -6.47
N ASN A 11 -15.61 14.37 -6.90
CA ASN A 11 -15.68 15.08 -8.16
C ASN A 11 -14.51 14.68 -9.10
N GLY A 12 -14.54 15.14 -10.36
CA GLY A 12 -13.52 14.80 -11.34
C GLY A 12 -12.08 15.13 -10.89
N ARG A 13 -11.88 16.21 -10.12
CA ARG A 13 -10.54 16.56 -9.59
C ARG A 13 -10.05 15.57 -8.55
N ASP A 14 -10.97 15.00 -7.74
CA ASP A 14 -10.61 13.99 -6.75
C ASP A 14 -10.11 12.70 -7.45
N PHE A 15 -10.81 12.27 -8.52
CA PHE A 15 -10.39 11.12 -9.32
C PHE A 15 -9.07 11.35 -10.05
N ILE A 16 -8.83 12.56 -10.57
CA ILE A 16 -7.54 12.93 -11.17
C ILE A 16 -6.41 12.83 -10.13
N ASN A 17 -6.62 13.36 -8.92
CA ASN A 17 -5.63 13.22 -7.85
C ASN A 17 -5.37 11.76 -7.50
N ILE A 18 -6.43 10.95 -7.31
CA ILE A 18 -6.29 9.51 -7.04
C ILE A 18 -5.46 8.84 -8.14
N GLY A 19 -5.80 9.08 -9.41
CA GLY A 19 -5.10 8.48 -10.55
C GLY A 19 -3.63 8.86 -10.64
N ILE A 20 -3.29 10.14 -10.47
CA ILE A 20 -1.90 10.62 -10.51
C ILE A 20 -1.07 9.96 -9.39
N TYR A 21 -1.57 9.99 -8.15
CA TYR A 21 -0.82 9.42 -7.03
C TYR A 21 -0.77 7.89 -7.05
N ALA A 22 -1.82 7.23 -7.55
CA ALA A 22 -1.81 5.79 -7.78
C ALA A 22 -0.75 5.41 -8.83
N ALA A 23 -0.64 6.16 -9.93
CA ALA A 23 0.38 5.94 -10.94
C ALA A 23 1.80 6.12 -10.40
N ILE A 24 2.05 7.20 -9.65
CA ILE A 24 3.37 7.44 -9.03
C ILE A 24 3.72 6.31 -8.06
N TYR A 25 2.76 5.94 -7.21
CA TYR A 25 2.95 4.87 -6.23
C TYR A 25 3.21 3.52 -6.93
N PHE A 26 2.45 3.22 -7.98
CA PHE A 26 2.60 1.98 -8.75
C PHE A 26 3.97 1.88 -9.43
N VAL A 27 4.47 2.97 -10.03
CA VAL A 27 5.83 3.01 -10.63
C VAL A 27 6.89 2.69 -9.58
N ILE A 28 6.75 3.23 -8.37
CA ILE A 28 7.67 2.93 -7.25
C ILE A 28 7.58 1.46 -6.85
N VAL A 29 6.35 0.91 -6.75
CA VAL A 29 6.15 -0.51 -6.44
C VAL A 29 6.79 -1.40 -7.50
N MET A 30 6.64 -1.07 -8.79
CA MET A 30 7.25 -1.83 -9.89
C MET A 30 8.78 -1.75 -9.86
N ALA A 31 9.35 -0.57 -9.59
CA ALA A 31 10.79 -0.41 -9.45
C ALA A 31 11.33 -1.26 -8.27
N LEU A 32 10.66 -1.25 -7.15
CA LEU A 32 11.02 -2.08 -5.99
C LEU A 32 10.84 -3.58 -6.28
N ALA A 33 9.81 -3.97 -7.05
CA ALA A 33 9.57 -5.36 -7.40
C ALA A 33 10.73 -6.00 -8.17
N MET A 34 11.51 -5.22 -8.91
CA MET A 34 12.72 -5.70 -9.58
C MET A 34 13.78 -6.21 -8.59
N THR A 35 13.81 -5.70 -7.36
CA THR A 35 14.72 -6.21 -6.32
C THR A 35 14.35 -7.62 -5.85
N GLY A 36 13.11 -8.05 -6.09
CA GLY A 36 12.60 -9.37 -5.75
C GLY A 36 13.27 -10.54 -6.49
N LEU A 37 14.16 -10.25 -7.45
CA LEU A 37 15.05 -11.26 -8.03
C LEU A 37 16.04 -11.85 -7.00
N ILE A 38 16.23 -11.19 -5.88
CA ILE A 38 17.00 -11.68 -4.74
C ILE A 38 16.01 -12.17 -3.67
N PRO A 39 16.09 -13.44 -3.20
CA PRO A 39 15.09 -14.06 -2.33
C PRO A 39 14.71 -13.23 -1.09
N ILE A 40 15.71 -12.65 -0.41
CA ILE A 40 15.47 -11.86 0.80
C ILE A 40 14.69 -10.58 0.50
N PHE A 41 14.97 -9.94 -0.64
CA PHE A 41 14.24 -8.72 -1.03
C PHE A 41 12.82 -9.02 -1.51
N LEU A 42 12.55 -10.20 -2.04
CA LEU A 42 11.17 -10.62 -2.31
C LEU A 42 10.34 -10.57 -1.02
N ILE A 43 10.87 -11.10 0.08
CA ILE A 43 10.17 -11.16 1.36
C ILE A 43 10.03 -9.74 1.96
N LEU A 44 11.07 -8.93 1.88
CA LEU A 44 11.09 -7.58 2.43
C LEU A 44 10.34 -6.55 1.57
N LEU A 45 9.87 -6.92 0.37
CA LEU A 45 9.32 -5.99 -0.61
C LEU A 45 8.15 -5.17 -0.06
N SER A 46 7.19 -5.79 0.65
CA SER A 46 6.07 -5.05 1.27
C SER A 46 6.56 -4.02 2.30
N SER A 47 7.60 -4.35 3.06
CA SER A 47 8.22 -3.44 4.02
C SER A 47 8.93 -2.28 3.33
N MET A 48 9.64 -2.56 2.22
CA MET A 48 10.28 -1.52 1.39
C MET A 48 9.24 -0.59 0.76
N VAL A 49 8.14 -1.15 0.27
CA VAL A 49 6.98 -0.39 -0.23
C VAL A 49 6.41 0.50 0.87
N GLY A 50 6.35 0.01 2.12
CA GLY A 50 5.92 0.81 3.26
C GLY A 50 6.79 2.04 3.50
N ILE A 51 8.12 1.90 3.47
CA ILE A 51 9.04 3.01 3.70
C ILE A 51 9.05 3.98 2.51
N ILE A 52 9.35 3.49 1.32
CA ILE A 52 9.59 4.34 0.14
C ILE A 52 8.27 4.86 -0.42
N GLY A 53 7.26 4.01 -0.55
CA GLY A 53 5.92 4.38 -0.98
C GLY A 53 5.18 5.27 0.03
N GLY A 54 5.60 5.25 1.29
CA GLY A 54 5.05 6.13 2.32
C GLY A 54 5.19 7.61 1.98
N ILE A 55 6.27 8.02 1.29
CA ILE A 55 6.51 9.42 0.92
C ILE A 55 5.44 9.94 -0.07
N PRO A 56 5.24 9.34 -1.26
CA PRO A 56 4.20 9.79 -2.18
C PRO A 56 2.80 9.57 -1.62
N PHE A 57 2.59 8.54 -0.79
CA PHE A 57 1.31 8.34 -0.14
C PHE A 57 1.00 9.46 0.87
N MET A 58 1.97 9.88 1.68
CA MET A 58 1.81 11.04 2.56
C MET A 58 1.49 12.32 1.75
N LEU A 59 2.13 12.52 0.59
CA LEU A 59 1.80 13.64 -0.28
C LEU A 59 0.36 13.53 -0.83
N PHE A 60 -0.09 12.34 -1.18
CA PHE A 60 -1.49 12.07 -1.55
C PHE A 60 -2.45 12.48 -0.43
N LEU A 61 -2.15 12.14 0.83
CA LEU A 61 -3.00 12.47 1.97
C LEU A 61 -3.23 13.98 2.12
N THR A 62 -2.32 14.84 1.65
CA THR A 62 -2.55 16.29 1.63
C THR A 62 -3.68 16.72 0.66
N LYS A 63 -4.05 15.84 -0.28
CA LYS A 63 -5.12 16.05 -1.25
C LYS A 63 -6.43 15.37 -0.84
N VAL A 64 -6.36 14.40 0.08
CA VAL A 64 -7.54 13.66 0.56
C VAL A 64 -8.33 14.54 1.51
N LYS A 65 -9.55 14.89 1.10
CA LYS A 65 -10.49 15.72 1.88
C LYS A 65 -11.89 15.12 1.97
N LYS A 66 -12.10 14.00 1.30
CA LYS A 66 -13.40 13.35 1.18
C LYS A 66 -13.27 11.85 1.39
N PRO A 67 -14.31 11.20 1.95
CA PRO A 67 -14.31 9.76 2.15
C PRO A 67 -14.26 9.00 0.80
N GLY A 68 -13.60 7.86 0.81
CA GLY A 68 -13.49 6.96 -0.32
C GLY A 68 -12.24 7.16 -1.18
N MET A 69 -11.49 8.25 -1.02
CA MET A 69 -10.30 8.50 -1.86
C MET A 69 -9.18 7.49 -1.62
N ILE A 70 -8.93 7.12 -0.36
CA ILE A 70 -7.90 6.14 0.01
C ILE A 70 -8.34 4.73 -0.39
N LEU A 71 -9.60 4.40 -0.16
CA LEU A 71 -10.17 3.11 -0.55
C LEU A 71 -10.06 2.90 -2.07
N ILE A 72 -10.42 3.91 -2.87
CA ILE A 72 -10.32 3.84 -4.34
C ILE A 72 -8.86 3.67 -4.76
N MET A 73 -7.92 4.43 -4.18
CA MET A 73 -6.50 4.26 -4.48
C MET A 73 -6.01 2.85 -4.15
N SER A 74 -6.39 2.31 -2.98
CA SER A 74 -6.04 0.95 -2.59
C SER A 74 -6.59 -0.09 -3.57
N LEU A 75 -7.86 0.06 -3.97
CA LEU A 75 -8.50 -0.82 -4.94
C LEU A 75 -7.80 -0.79 -6.31
N ILE A 76 -7.42 0.41 -6.78
CA ILE A 76 -6.62 0.56 -8.01
C ILE A 76 -5.33 -0.23 -7.89
N MET A 77 -4.63 -0.16 -6.76
CA MET A 77 -3.39 -0.91 -6.56
C MET A 77 -3.62 -2.42 -6.61
N GLY A 78 -4.68 -2.92 -5.98
CA GLY A 78 -5.07 -4.35 -6.05
C GLY A 78 -5.39 -4.82 -7.48
N ILE A 79 -6.14 -4.01 -8.23
CA ILE A 79 -6.49 -4.30 -9.63
C ILE A 79 -5.23 -4.25 -10.51
N MET A 80 -4.36 -3.25 -10.34
CA MET A 80 -3.13 -3.13 -11.11
C MET A 80 -2.21 -4.35 -10.91
N MET A 81 -2.12 -4.88 -9.69
CA MET A 81 -1.36 -6.10 -9.44
C MET A 81 -1.96 -7.32 -10.16
N PHE A 82 -3.27 -7.45 -10.19
CA PHE A 82 -3.94 -8.50 -10.95
C PHE A 82 -3.67 -8.36 -12.46
N VAL A 83 -3.74 -7.15 -13.01
CA VAL A 83 -3.45 -6.87 -14.43
C VAL A 83 -1.99 -7.18 -14.80
N THR A 84 -1.04 -7.02 -13.85
CA THR A 84 0.37 -7.40 -14.07
C THR A 84 0.64 -8.92 -13.97
N GLY A 85 -0.40 -9.74 -13.90
CA GLY A 85 -0.26 -11.20 -13.87
C GLY A 85 -0.09 -11.80 -12.47
N MET A 86 -0.29 -11.00 -11.41
CA MET A 86 -0.36 -11.52 -10.05
C MET A 86 -1.71 -12.20 -9.80
N THR A 87 -1.85 -12.86 -8.64
CA THR A 87 -3.10 -13.52 -8.25
C THR A 87 -4.23 -12.49 -8.01
N TRP A 88 -5.47 -12.94 -7.92
CA TRP A 88 -6.64 -12.11 -7.60
C TRP A 88 -6.70 -11.69 -6.12
N VAL A 89 -5.94 -12.37 -5.25
CA VAL A 89 -5.94 -12.16 -3.79
C VAL A 89 -5.67 -10.72 -3.35
N PRO A 90 -4.81 -9.93 -4.02
CA PRO A 90 -4.62 -8.51 -3.70
C PRO A 90 -5.90 -7.67 -3.77
N ILE A 91 -6.88 -8.04 -4.58
CA ILE A 91 -8.12 -7.24 -4.73
C ILE A 91 -8.92 -7.19 -3.43
N PRO A 92 -9.38 -8.32 -2.83
CA PRO A 92 -10.08 -8.27 -1.55
C PRO A 92 -9.20 -7.72 -0.42
N PHE A 93 -7.89 -8.01 -0.44
CA PHE A 93 -6.94 -7.43 0.51
C PHE A 93 -6.92 -5.90 0.44
N SER A 94 -6.87 -5.34 -0.76
CA SER A 94 -6.86 -3.89 -0.97
C SER A 94 -8.16 -3.22 -0.52
N ILE A 95 -9.31 -3.90 -0.66
CA ILE A 95 -10.59 -3.40 -0.16
C ILE A 95 -10.56 -3.31 1.37
N VAL A 96 -10.16 -4.37 2.04
CA VAL A 96 -10.14 -4.43 3.51
C VAL A 96 -9.13 -3.42 4.08
N THR A 97 -7.89 -3.45 3.60
CA THR A 97 -6.83 -2.56 4.10
C THR A 97 -7.09 -1.11 3.74
N GLY A 98 -7.62 -0.85 2.53
CA GLY A 98 -8.04 0.49 2.10
C GLY A 98 -9.17 1.05 2.95
N ALA A 99 -10.17 0.23 3.28
CA ALA A 99 -11.26 0.63 4.17
C ALA A 99 -10.76 0.95 5.59
N ILE A 100 -9.88 0.11 6.15
CA ILE A 100 -9.29 0.37 7.48
C ILE A 100 -8.47 1.67 7.44
N ALA A 101 -7.63 1.86 6.42
CA ALA A 101 -6.81 3.06 6.24
C ALA A 101 -7.70 4.31 6.10
N GLU A 102 -8.78 4.23 5.32
CA GLU A 102 -9.76 5.30 5.18
C GLU A 102 -10.41 5.66 6.52
N LEU A 103 -10.88 4.65 7.29
CA LEU A 103 -11.50 4.86 8.60
C LEU A 103 -10.54 5.53 9.59
N VAL A 104 -9.27 5.13 9.61
CA VAL A 104 -8.25 5.74 10.48
C VAL A 104 -8.04 7.20 10.12
N TYR A 105 -7.98 7.54 8.82
CA TYR A 105 -7.79 8.91 8.40
C TYR A 105 -9.05 9.77 8.60
N TRP A 106 -10.21 9.18 8.37
CA TRP A 106 -11.51 9.82 8.63
C TRP A 106 -11.69 10.16 10.11
N ASN A 107 -11.31 9.28 11.04
CA ASN A 107 -11.33 9.56 12.48
C ASN A 107 -10.49 10.80 12.85
N GLY A 108 -9.41 11.05 12.11
CA GLY A 108 -8.62 12.27 12.20
C GLY A 108 -9.22 13.47 11.45
N ARG A 109 -10.46 13.34 10.94
CA ARG A 109 -11.16 14.36 10.14
C ARG A 109 -10.33 14.87 8.95
N TYR A 110 -9.47 14.01 8.38
CA TYR A 110 -8.54 14.32 7.28
C TYR A 110 -7.60 15.50 7.58
N LYS A 111 -7.33 15.79 8.86
CA LYS A 111 -6.49 16.92 9.30
C LYS A 111 -5.45 16.55 10.33
N SER A 112 -5.53 15.36 10.94
CA SER A 112 -4.61 14.93 11.98
C SER A 112 -3.35 14.29 11.37
N MET A 113 -2.18 14.82 11.72
CA MET A 113 -0.89 14.24 11.33
C MET A 113 -0.69 12.84 11.92
N ARG A 114 -1.18 12.60 13.15
CA ARG A 114 -1.11 11.26 13.76
C ARG A 114 -1.89 10.24 12.94
N SER A 115 -3.13 10.60 12.54
CA SER A 115 -3.93 9.73 11.68
C SER A 115 -3.29 9.54 10.31
N ALA A 116 -2.66 10.56 9.72
CA ALA A 116 -1.94 10.44 8.46
C ALA A 116 -0.80 9.42 8.55
N ILE A 117 0.01 9.46 9.61
CA ILE A 117 1.11 8.51 9.83
C ILE A 117 0.57 7.09 10.03
N LEU A 118 -0.47 6.90 10.86
CA LEU A 118 -1.09 5.60 11.07
C LEU A 118 -1.70 5.04 9.78
N THR A 119 -2.37 5.87 9.00
CA THR A 119 -2.91 5.50 7.68
C THR A 119 -1.81 5.04 6.74
N THR A 120 -0.65 5.74 6.75
CA THR A 120 0.52 5.35 5.96
C THR A 120 1.11 4.01 6.43
N GLY A 121 0.99 3.67 7.71
CA GLY A 121 1.34 2.35 8.23
C GLY A 121 0.43 1.23 7.73
N ILE A 122 -0.86 1.49 7.62
CA ILE A 122 -1.87 0.48 7.25
C ILE A 122 -1.94 0.30 5.73
N PHE A 123 -1.84 1.39 4.97
CA PHE A 123 -2.05 1.37 3.52
C PHE A 123 -1.21 0.32 2.78
N PRO A 124 0.11 0.14 3.00
CA PRO A 124 0.92 -0.81 2.25
C PRO A 124 0.55 -2.28 2.49
N LEU A 125 -0.29 -2.59 3.48
CA LEU A 125 -0.77 -3.97 3.72
C LEU A 125 -1.50 -4.58 2.52
N TRP A 126 -2.06 -3.78 1.60
CA TRP A 126 -2.66 -4.31 0.37
C TRP A 126 -1.67 -5.20 -0.39
N SER A 127 -0.38 -4.85 -0.36
CA SER A 127 0.67 -5.61 -1.05
C SER A 127 0.93 -6.98 -0.41
N CYS A 128 0.62 -7.15 0.88
CA CYS A 128 0.75 -8.44 1.57
C CYS A 128 -0.21 -9.50 1.01
N GLY A 129 -1.30 -9.09 0.36
CA GLY A 129 -2.19 -9.99 -0.37
C GLY A 129 -1.49 -10.79 -1.46
N ASN A 130 -0.43 -10.24 -2.10
CA ASN A 130 0.36 -10.95 -3.11
C ASN A 130 1.16 -12.12 -2.53
N TYR A 131 1.47 -12.08 -1.25
CA TYR A 131 2.29 -13.09 -0.58
C TYR A 131 1.46 -14.18 0.09
N LEU A 132 0.17 -13.96 0.32
CA LEU A 132 -0.67 -14.96 0.97
C LEU A 132 -0.60 -16.33 0.28
N PRO A 133 -0.67 -16.44 -1.07
CA PRO A 133 -0.48 -17.72 -1.74
C PRO A 133 0.91 -18.35 -1.52
N LEU A 134 1.97 -17.55 -1.41
CA LEU A 134 3.31 -18.03 -1.10
C LEU A 134 3.37 -18.76 0.25
N PHE A 135 2.56 -18.36 1.22
CA PHE A 135 2.56 -18.98 2.55
C PHE A 135 1.59 -20.16 2.66
N LEU A 136 0.45 -20.11 1.93
CA LEU A 136 -0.59 -21.13 2.00
C LEU A 136 -0.45 -22.22 0.94
N GLN A 137 0.03 -21.89 -0.27
CA GLN A 137 0.03 -22.74 -1.46
C GLN A 137 1.36 -22.58 -2.22
N LYS A 138 2.48 -22.91 -1.56
CA LYS A 138 3.83 -22.68 -2.08
C LYS A 138 4.07 -23.31 -3.46
N ALA A 139 3.60 -24.55 -3.66
CA ALA A 139 3.75 -25.25 -4.92
C ALA A 139 3.06 -24.50 -6.07
N ASP A 140 1.79 -24.11 -5.86
CA ASP A 140 1.01 -23.37 -6.87
C ASP A 140 1.57 -21.98 -7.12
N TYR A 141 2.09 -21.32 -6.07
CA TYR A 141 2.72 -20.01 -6.20
C TYR A 141 3.90 -20.03 -7.16
N PHE A 142 4.72 -21.06 -7.15
CA PHE A 142 5.88 -21.20 -8.02
C PHE A 142 5.58 -21.93 -9.34
N ALA A 143 4.50 -22.72 -9.43
CA ALA A 143 4.13 -23.42 -10.66
C ALA A 143 3.94 -22.48 -11.87
N GLY A 144 3.36 -21.30 -11.64
CA GLY A 144 3.21 -20.24 -12.65
C GLY A 144 4.46 -19.37 -12.87
N ARG A 145 5.57 -19.65 -12.19
CA ARG A 145 6.80 -18.82 -12.16
C ARG A 145 8.05 -19.64 -12.44
N SER A 146 8.01 -20.45 -13.50
CA SER A 146 9.10 -21.36 -13.91
C SER A 146 10.43 -20.66 -14.23
N ASN A 147 10.42 -19.34 -14.41
CA ASN A 147 11.62 -18.55 -14.68
C ASN A 147 12.57 -18.41 -13.47
N TYR A 148 12.10 -18.73 -12.26
CA TYR A 148 12.96 -18.76 -11.08
C TYR A 148 13.69 -20.10 -11.02
N GLY A 149 15.03 -20.08 -10.90
CA GLY A 149 15.82 -21.30 -10.70
C GLY A 149 15.45 -22.03 -9.40
N GLN A 150 15.69 -23.35 -9.34
CA GLN A 150 15.33 -24.17 -8.18
C GLN A 150 16.00 -23.68 -6.89
N GLU A 151 17.24 -23.23 -6.93
CA GLU A 151 17.97 -22.68 -5.79
C GLU A 151 17.28 -21.44 -5.19
N TYR A 152 16.73 -20.57 -6.06
CA TYR A 152 15.93 -19.41 -5.63
C TYR A 152 14.66 -19.87 -4.90
N ILE A 153 13.93 -20.81 -5.49
CA ILE A 153 12.68 -21.34 -4.94
C ILE A 153 12.95 -21.98 -3.57
N ASP A 154 13.94 -22.83 -3.46
CA ASP A 154 14.31 -23.52 -2.22
C ASP A 154 14.69 -22.51 -1.12
N THR A 155 15.42 -21.46 -1.49
CA THR A 155 15.80 -20.39 -0.57
C THR A 155 14.56 -19.62 -0.07
N VAL A 156 13.65 -19.23 -0.96
CA VAL A 156 12.41 -18.52 -0.58
C VAL A 156 11.56 -19.42 0.31
N VAL A 157 11.37 -20.70 -0.05
CA VAL A 157 10.57 -21.65 0.74
C VAL A 157 11.15 -21.84 2.14
N LYS A 158 12.48 -21.93 2.26
CA LYS A 158 13.16 -22.01 3.57
C LYS A 158 12.97 -20.77 4.43
N LEU A 159 12.98 -19.59 3.82
CA LEU A 159 12.83 -18.31 4.50
C LEU A 159 11.36 -17.95 4.82
N THR A 160 10.39 -18.69 4.29
CA THR A 160 8.95 -18.38 4.47
C THR A 160 8.19 -19.50 5.20
N PRO A 161 8.53 -19.83 6.46
CA PRO A 161 7.63 -20.64 7.29
C PRO A 161 6.30 -19.90 7.50
N ASN A 162 5.20 -20.63 7.68
CA ASN A 162 3.85 -20.03 7.68
C ASN A 162 3.66 -18.90 8.72
N TRP A 163 4.30 -18.99 9.88
CA TRP A 163 4.25 -17.95 10.91
C TRP A 163 4.90 -16.63 10.47
N MET A 164 5.85 -16.67 9.51
CA MET A 164 6.54 -15.50 8.99
C MET A 164 5.58 -14.52 8.32
N TYR A 165 4.41 -14.98 7.83
CA TYR A 165 3.41 -14.08 7.27
C TYR A 165 2.92 -13.01 8.26
N PHE A 166 2.73 -13.40 9.52
CA PHE A 166 2.35 -12.44 10.57
C PHE A 166 3.47 -11.43 10.86
N VAL A 167 4.73 -11.89 10.84
CA VAL A 167 5.90 -11.00 10.95
C VAL A 167 5.95 -10.02 9.78
N LEU A 168 5.68 -10.49 8.56
CA LEU A 168 5.62 -9.65 7.37
C LEU A 168 4.54 -8.56 7.51
N LEU A 169 3.35 -8.90 7.98
CA LEU A 169 2.27 -7.92 8.21
C LEU A 169 2.71 -6.84 9.22
N ILE A 170 3.25 -7.25 10.36
CA ILE A 170 3.71 -6.33 11.41
C ILE A 170 4.86 -5.47 10.90
N ALA A 171 5.85 -6.06 10.25
CA ALA A 171 6.99 -5.35 9.68
C ALA A 171 6.52 -4.31 8.63
N THR A 172 5.56 -4.67 7.78
CA THR A 172 5.00 -3.76 6.78
C THR A 172 4.34 -2.54 7.44
N VAL A 173 3.56 -2.74 8.52
CA VAL A 173 2.95 -1.63 9.27
C VAL A 173 4.01 -0.74 9.89
N ILE A 174 5.01 -1.32 10.56
CA ILE A 174 6.10 -0.56 11.20
C ILE A 174 6.86 0.25 10.14
N CYS A 175 7.22 -0.38 9.03
CA CYS A 175 7.91 0.27 7.91
C CYS A 175 7.06 1.36 7.27
N GLY A 176 5.74 1.15 7.14
CA GLY A 176 4.83 2.18 6.67
C GLY A 176 4.73 3.38 7.61
N ILE A 177 4.74 3.14 8.95
CA ILE A 177 4.81 4.22 9.95
C ILE A 177 6.13 5.00 9.82
N ILE A 178 7.25 4.30 9.64
CA ILE A 178 8.57 4.93 9.40
C ILE A 178 8.51 5.78 8.13
N GLY A 179 7.95 5.24 7.02
CA GLY A 179 7.72 5.98 5.77
C GLY A 179 6.84 7.22 5.98
N GLY A 180 5.83 7.11 6.85
CA GLY A 180 5.00 8.24 7.27
C GLY A 180 5.78 9.33 7.99
N PHE A 181 6.68 8.98 8.91
CA PHE A 181 7.55 9.95 9.57
C PHE A 181 8.54 10.62 8.60
N ILE A 182 9.13 9.83 7.69
CA ILE A 182 10.01 10.38 6.64
C ILE A 182 9.21 11.33 5.74
N GLY A 183 8.02 10.93 5.29
CA GLY A 183 7.13 11.76 4.50
C GLY A 183 6.73 13.04 5.22
N LYS A 184 6.41 12.98 6.52
CA LYS A 184 6.16 14.17 7.35
C LYS A 184 7.35 15.13 7.33
N ALA A 185 8.57 14.63 7.55
CA ALA A 185 9.77 15.47 7.58
C ALA A 185 10.04 16.14 6.23
N LEU A 186 9.97 15.37 5.14
CA LEU A 186 10.24 15.87 3.78
C LEU A 186 9.14 16.81 3.26
N LEU A 187 7.90 16.58 3.66
CA LEU A 187 6.73 17.25 3.08
C LEU A 187 6.10 18.27 4.04
N LYS A 188 6.81 18.71 5.08
CA LYS A 188 6.30 19.63 6.12
C LYS A 188 5.54 20.83 5.53
N LYS A 189 6.13 21.53 4.56
CA LYS A 189 5.51 22.70 3.90
C LYS A 189 4.19 22.36 3.16
N HIS A 190 4.08 21.13 2.62
CA HIS A 190 2.86 20.67 1.95
C HIS A 190 1.75 20.39 2.94
N PHE A 191 2.07 19.81 4.11
CA PHE A 191 1.11 19.57 5.18
C PHE A 191 0.59 20.87 5.80
N GLU A 192 1.47 21.84 6.07
CA GLU A 192 1.09 23.17 6.56
C GLU A 192 0.11 23.85 5.60
N ARG A 193 0.37 23.82 4.29
CA ARG A 193 -0.53 24.37 3.27
C ARG A 193 -1.88 23.64 3.18
N ALA A 194 -1.91 22.35 3.49
CA ALA A 194 -3.12 21.53 3.49
C ALA A 194 -3.93 21.66 4.78
N GLY A 195 -3.39 22.33 5.82
CA GLY A 195 -4.03 22.49 7.14
C GLY A 195 -4.06 21.19 7.94
N ILE A 196 -3.02 20.36 7.77
CA ILE A 196 -2.85 19.08 8.49
C ILE A 196 -1.79 19.32 9.57
N ALA A 197 -2.19 19.19 10.84
CA ALA A 197 -1.35 19.40 12.02
C ALA A 197 -1.18 18.11 12.85
#